data_638e7b2574d80dd85493830fec4c22b5
#
_entry.id   638e7b2574d80dd85493830fec4c22b5
#
_cell.length_a   1.000
_cell.length_b   1.000
_cell.length_c   1.000
_cell.angle_alpha   90.00
_cell.angle_beta   90.00
_cell.angle_gamma   90.00
#
_symmetry.space_group_name_H-M   'P 1'
#
loop_
_entity.id
_entity.type
_entity.pdbx_description
1 polymer ?
#
loop_
_entity_poly.entity_id
_entity_poly.type
_entity_poly.pdbx_seq_one_letter_code
_entity_poly.pdbx_strand_id
1 'polypeptide(L)'
;NSRAKQLNMKDTNFQNPDGLDQENHYTTLYDLLLLSEYILKNTKLIDITNKSKFYYEQNNEIKKYENTNSIINKGFRGLKTGWTSKAGLTFIGYNQDDNRNIITIVNKSFVDDNKQSHFDDTIFLYEESLTNFQDNILLKESDYVYKIINPYETSAITYDYNIFKFGNIRISNNVYLL
;
A
#
# COMPACT_ATOMS: atom_id res chain seq x y z
N ASN A 1 10.46 -17.43 3.06
CA ASN A 1 9.22 -17.78 2.30
C ASN A 1 8.02 -18.22 3.16
N SER A 2 8.21 -18.64 4.43
CA SER A 2 7.08 -19.07 5.29
C SER A 2 6.04 -17.95 5.49
N ARG A 3 6.48 -16.72 5.76
CA ARG A 3 5.59 -15.56 5.87
C ARG A 3 4.90 -15.23 4.55
N ALA A 4 5.58 -15.30 3.42
CA ALA A 4 4.98 -15.08 2.11
C ALA A 4 3.81 -16.05 1.87
N LYS A 5 3.99 -17.34 2.20
CA LYS A 5 2.91 -18.35 2.12
C LYS A 5 1.73 -18.02 3.04
N GLN A 6 1.99 -17.59 4.29
CA GLN A 6 0.94 -17.20 5.24
C GLN A 6 0.14 -15.97 4.77
N LEU A 7 0.78 -15.08 4.03
CA LEU A 7 0.15 -13.90 3.43
C LEU A 7 -0.48 -14.17 2.06
N ASN A 8 -0.49 -15.42 1.61
CA ASN A 8 -1.02 -15.84 0.31
C ASN A 8 -0.30 -15.17 -0.89
N MET A 9 0.99 -14.86 -0.73
CA MET A 9 1.86 -14.35 -1.79
C MET A 9 2.27 -15.53 -2.70
N LYS A 10 1.44 -15.80 -3.71
CA LYS A 10 1.54 -17.04 -4.53
C LYS A 10 2.66 -16.98 -5.54
N ASP A 11 2.98 -15.77 -6.01
CA ASP A 11 3.96 -15.52 -7.07
C ASP A 11 5.22 -14.86 -6.51
N THR A 12 5.63 -15.32 -5.31
CA THR A 12 6.83 -14.82 -4.61
C THR A 12 7.71 -15.95 -4.15
N ASN A 13 8.99 -15.82 -4.45
CA ASN A 13 10.03 -16.69 -3.92
C ASN A 13 11.29 -15.89 -3.60
N PHE A 14 11.64 -15.80 -2.32
CA PHE A 14 12.84 -15.13 -1.85
C PHE A 14 13.97 -16.14 -1.67
N GLN A 15 15.14 -15.87 -2.25
CA GLN A 15 16.32 -16.74 -2.16
C GLN A 15 17.33 -16.24 -1.12
N ASN A 16 17.33 -14.93 -0.81
CA ASN A 16 18.22 -14.31 0.15
C ASN A 16 17.47 -13.21 0.92
N PRO A 17 18.02 -12.74 2.06
CA PRO A 17 17.40 -11.71 2.88
C PRO A 17 17.74 -10.27 2.44
N ASP A 18 18.75 -10.08 1.61
CA ASP A 18 19.30 -8.77 1.23
C ASP A 18 18.75 -8.23 -0.10
N GLY A 19 18.04 -9.07 -0.86
CA GLY A 19 17.39 -8.67 -2.11
C GLY A 19 18.33 -8.57 -3.31
N LEU A 20 19.51 -9.17 -3.21
CA LEU A 20 20.44 -9.25 -4.35
C LEU A 20 19.93 -10.20 -5.43
N ASP A 21 20.30 -9.90 -6.67
CA ASP A 21 19.91 -10.73 -7.82
C ASP A 21 20.38 -12.18 -7.65
N GLN A 22 19.43 -13.09 -7.72
CA GLN A 22 19.67 -14.51 -7.66
C GLN A 22 18.66 -15.23 -8.54
N GLU A 23 19.03 -16.39 -9.08
CA GLU A 23 18.12 -17.23 -9.84
C GLU A 23 16.91 -17.62 -8.97
N ASN A 24 15.71 -17.59 -9.55
CA ASN A 24 14.45 -17.87 -8.86
C ASN A 24 14.13 -16.93 -7.68
N HIS A 25 14.73 -15.73 -7.61
CA HIS A 25 14.35 -14.68 -6.68
C HIS A 25 13.37 -13.72 -7.39
N TYR A 26 12.10 -13.81 -7.06
CA TYR A 26 11.05 -13.02 -7.71
C TYR A 26 9.89 -12.70 -6.77
N THR A 27 9.12 -11.70 -7.15
CA THR A 27 7.87 -11.28 -6.54
C THR A 27 7.00 -10.56 -7.57
N THR A 28 5.77 -10.24 -7.21
CA THR A 28 4.85 -9.42 -8.01
C THR A 28 4.41 -8.17 -7.26
N LEU A 29 3.87 -7.17 -7.97
CA LEU A 29 3.29 -5.97 -7.35
C LEU A 29 2.16 -6.33 -6.39
N TYR A 30 1.32 -7.30 -6.76
CA TYR A 30 0.22 -7.76 -5.93
C TYR A 30 0.70 -8.41 -4.63
N ASP A 31 1.69 -9.29 -4.70
CA ASP A 31 2.26 -9.93 -3.52
C ASP A 31 2.95 -8.91 -2.59
N LEU A 32 3.62 -7.91 -3.17
CA LEU A 32 4.19 -6.80 -2.41
C LEU A 32 3.10 -5.93 -1.76
N LEU A 33 1.94 -5.78 -2.38
CA LEU A 33 0.79 -5.11 -1.76
C LEU A 33 0.31 -5.87 -0.52
N LEU A 34 0.14 -7.21 -0.62
CA LEU A 34 -0.25 -8.04 0.52
C LEU A 34 0.73 -7.91 1.70
N LEU A 35 2.03 -7.92 1.39
CA LEU A 35 3.07 -7.72 2.38
C LEU A 35 3.02 -6.32 3.01
N SER A 36 2.82 -5.29 2.19
CA SER A 36 2.74 -3.91 2.62
C SER A 36 1.56 -3.66 3.54
N GLU A 37 0.38 -4.18 3.19
CA GLU A 37 -0.80 -4.13 4.05
C GLU A 37 -0.56 -4.82 5.40
N TYR A 38 0.07 -5.99 5.38
CA TYR A 38 0.40 -6.70 6.61
C TYR A 38 1.33 -5.87 7.49
N ILE A 39 2.38 -5.26 6.92
CA ILE A 39 3.33 -4.41 7.64
C ILE A 39 2.62 -3.23 8.29
N LEU A 40 1.79 -2.52 7.53
CA LEU A 40 1.07 -1.33 8.00
C LEU A 40 0.05 -1.66 9.11
N LYS A 41 -0.64 -2.80 8.99
CA LYS A 41 -1.68 -3.20 9.95
C LYS A 41 -1.15 -3.86 11.23
N ASN A 42 -0.03 -4.58 11.13
CA ASN A 42 0.40 -5.50 12.20
C ASN A 42 1.77 -5.19 12.80
N THR A 43 2.47 -4.17 12.30
CA THR A 43 3.81 -3.85 12.80
C THR A 43 3.97 -2.34 13.01
N LYS A 44 5.05 -1.95 13.69
CA LYS A 44 5.47 -0.56 13.85
C LYS A 44 6.63 -0.19 12.89
N LEU A 45 6.82 -0.95 11.82
CA LEU A 45 7.92 -0.71 10.89
C LEU A 45 7.80 0.66 10.22
N ILE A 46 6.58 1.14 9.97
CA ILE A 46 6.38 2.48 9.38
C ILE A 46 6.94 3.60 10.27
N ASP A 47 6.94 3.45 11.59
CA ASP A 47 7.51 4.44 12.52
C ASP A 47 9.04 4.54 12.39
N ILE A 48 9.66 3.45 11.94
CA ILE A 48 11.10 3.38 11.71
C ILE A 48 11.42 3.88 10.30
N THR A 49 10.75 3.36 9.29
CA THR A 49 11.02 3.68 7.88
C THR A 49 10.63 5.10 7.50
N ASN A 50 9.80 5.76 8.31
CA ASN A 50 9.40 7.16 8.14
C ASN A 50 10.38 8.16 8.78
N LYS A 51 11.48 7.71 9.36
CA LYS A 51 12.50 8.62 9.90
C LYS A 51 13.41 9.08 8.76
N SER A 52 13.56 10.39 8.59
CA SER A 52 14.48 10.95 7.57
C SER A 52 15.94 10.68 7.88
N LYS A 53 16.27 10.54 9.18
CA LYS A 53 17.64 10.31 9.67
C LYS A 53 17.61 9.37 10.86
N PHE A 54 18.67 8.60 11.00
CA PHE A 54 18.91 7.73 12.15
C PHE A 54 20.33 7.95 12.66
N TYR A 55 20.45 8.04 13.97
CA TYR A 55 21.75 8.18 14.65
C TYR A 55 21.97 6.98 15.55
N TYR A 56 23.17 6.42 15.53
CA TYR A 56 23.54 5.39 16.49
C TYR A 56 25.01 5.56 16.88
N GLU A 57 25.32 5.13 18.11
CA GLU A 57 26.68 5.14 18.63
C GLU A 57 27.35 3.80 18.35
N GLN A 58 28.54 3.87 17.77
CA GLN A 58 29.41 2.72 17.56
C GLN A 58 30.85 3.15 17.86
N ASN A 59 31.55 2.44 18.74
CA ASN A 59 32.93 2.72 19.14
C ASN A 59 33.14 4.16 19.65
N ASN A 60 32.21 4.69 20.46
CA ASN A 60 32.15 6.06 20.95
C ASN A 60 32.04 7.14 19.85
N GLU A 61 31.65 6.78 18.65
CA GLU A 61 31.37 7.69 17.56
C GLU A 61 29.86 7.66 17.22
N ILE A 62 29.27 8.85 17.04
CA ILE A 62 27.87 8.96 16.57
C ILE A 62 27.88 8.89 15.05
N LYS A 63 27.30 7.82 14.51
CA LYS A 63 27.10 7.65 13.07
C LYS A 63 25.70 8.08 12.67
N LYS A 64 25.60 8.85 11.58
CA LYS A 64 24.37 9.34 10.99
C LYS A 64 24.08 8.55 9.71
N TYR A 65 22.85 8.08 9.59
CA TYR A 65 22.31 7.50 8.34
C TYR A 65 21.15 8.33 7.86
N GLU A 66 21.11 8.59 6.57
CA GLU A 66 19.98 9.26 5.91
C GLU A 66 19.08 8.23 5.25
N ASN A 67 17.79 8.52 5.24
CA ASN A 67 16.82 7.66 4.56
C ASN A 67 17.08 7.70 3.04
N THR A 68 17.04 6.54 2.42
CA THR A 68 17.13 6.43 0.96
C THR A 68 15.89 6.93 0.21
N ASN A 69 14.77 7.12 0.92
CA ASN A 69 13.56 7.72 0.38
C ASN A 69 13.73 9.25 0.29
N SER A 70 14.05 9.77 -0.90
CA SER A 70 14.26 11.21 -1.12
C SER A 70 12.99 12.05 -1.06
N ILE A 71 11.80 11.42 -1.20
CA ILE A 71 10.50 12.11 -1.18
C ILE A 71 9.79 12.03 0.17
N ILE A 72 10.48 11.58 1.21
CA ILE A 72 9.91 11.46 2.56
C ILE A 72 9.36 12.80 3.08
N ASN A 73 10.03 13.90 2.79
CA ASN A 73 9.62 15.25 3.19
C ASN A 73 8.43 15.80 2.37
N LYS A 74 8.05 15.10 1.29
CA LYS A 74 6.85 15.40 0.49
C LYS A 74 5.61 14.62 0.96
N GLY A 75 5.68 13.96 2.12
CA GLY A 75 4.58 13.17 2.67
C GLY A 75 4.55 11.71 2.22
N PHE A 76 5.50 11.29 1.39
CA PHE A 76 5.62 9.89 0.97
C PHE A 76 6.43 9.11 2.01
N ARG A 77 5.73 8.48 2.92
CA ARG A 77 6.34 7.54 3.87
C ARG A 77 6.82 6.33 3.09
N GLY A 78 8.01 5.86 3.38
CA GLY A 78 8.55 4.74 2.66
C GLY A 78 8.41 3.46 3.42
N LEU A 79 8.10 2.37 2.72
CA LEU A 79 8.34 1.04 3.26
C LEU A 79 9.72 0.56 2.81
N LYS A 80 10.01 0.61 1.50
CA LYS A 80 11.30 0.12 1.00
C LYS A 80 11.64 0.72 -0.36
N THR A 81 12.89 1.16 -0.50
CA THR A 81 13.56 1.42 -1.78
C THR A 81 14.38 0.21 -2.21
N GLY A 82 14.60 0.04 -3.49
CA GLY A 82 15.49 -1.01 -4.00
C GLY A 82 16.06 -0.66 -5.37
N TRP A 83 17.24 -1.22 -5.64
CA TRP A 83 17.84 -1.18 -6.95
C TRP A 83 18.77 -2.36 -7.16
N THR A 84 18.62 -3.03 -8.28
CA THR A 84 19.62 -3.93 -8.85
C THR A 84 19.63 -3.76 -10.36
N SER A 85 20.67 -4.28 -11.03
CA SER A 85 20.74 -4.19 -12.50
C SER A 85 19.62 -4.92 -13.23
N LYS A 86 19.07 -5.98 -12.62
CA LYS A 86 17.95 -6.76 -13.19
C LYS A 86 16.60 -6.21 -12.79
N ALA A 87 16.43 -5.83 -11.53
CA ALA A 87 15.17 -5.33 -11.00
C ALA A 87 14.85 -3.89 -11.43
N GLY A 88 15.86 -3.09 -11.79
CA GLY A 88 15.71 -1.65 -11.98
C GLY A 88 15.48 -0.92 -10.65
N LEU A 89 15.03 0.32 -10.73
CA LEU A 89 14.65 1.11 -9.55
C LEU A 89 13.27 0.69 -9.06
N THR A 90 13.15 0.51 -7.73
CA THR A 90 11.89 0.07 -7.10
C THR A 90 11.59 0.89 -5.86
N PHE A 91 10.30 1.14 -5.60
CA PHE A 91 9.88 1.81 -4.38
C PHE A 91 8.48 1.34 -3.96
N ILE A 92 8.30 1.17 -2.66
CA ILE A 92 6.99 1.00 -2.04
C ILE A 92 6.77 2.22 -1.17
N GLY A 93 5.86 3.08 -1.60
CA GLY A 93 5.44 4.29 -0.89
C GLY A 93 4.11 4.10 -0.18
N TYR A 94 3.92 4.85 0.90
CA TYR A 94 2.67 4.92 1.64
C TYR A 94 2.35 6.38 1.94
N ASN A 95 1.16 6.78 1.56
CA ASN A 95 0.61 8.10 1.86
C ASN A 95 -0.67 7.95 2.66
N GLN A 96 -0.85 8.86 3.59
CA GLN A 96 -2.08 8.99 4.36
C GLN A 96 -2.56 10.43 4.23
N ASP A 97 -3.71 10.61 3.64
CA ASP A 97 -4.49 11.85 3.72
C ASP A 97 -5.67 11.66 4.70
N ASP A 98 -6.46 12.71 4.92
CA ASP A 98 -7.54 12.72 5.92
C ASP A 98 -8.55 11.57 5.75
N ASN A 99 -8.71 11.03 4.55
CA ASN A 99 -9.75 10.06 4.22
C ASN A 99 -9.23 8.77 3.58
N ARG A 100 -7.97 8.74 3.12
CA ARG A 100 -7.45 7.62 2.32
C ARG A 100 -6.07 7.17 2.78
N ASN A 101 -5.86 5.87 2.69
CA ASN A 101 -4.55 5.23 2.83
C ASN A 101 -4.16 4.69 1.46
N ILE A 102 -3.11 5.23 0.87
CA ILE A 102 -2.67 4.88 -0.47
C ILE A 102 -1.30 4.22 -0.40
N ILE A 103 -1.19 3.03 -0.96
CA ILE A 103 0.07 2.33 -1.15
C ILE A 103 0.40 2.41 -2.64
N THR A 104 1.54 2.99 -2.97
CA THR A 104 2.09 3.00 -4.32
C THR A 104 3.25 2.03 -4.42
N ILE A 105 3.25 1.18 -5.45
CA ILE A 105 4.30 0.20 -5.67
C ILE A 105 4.83 0.36 -7.09
N VAL A 106 6.09 0.72 -7.18
CA VAL A 106 6.80 0.92 -8.44
C VAL A 106 7.93 -0.09 -8.56
N ASN A 107 7.92 -0.86 -9.61
CA ASN A 107 8.99 -1.81 -9.93
C ASN A 107 9.54 -1.52 -11.33
N LYS A 108 10.86 -1.69 -11.47
CA LYS A 108 11.55 -1.58 -12.75
C LYS A 108 11.39 -0.22 -13.43
N SER A 109 11.34 0.86 -12.64
CA SER A 109 11.45 2.20 -13.20
C SER A 109 12.76 2.35 -13.98
N PHE A 110 12.69 3.21 -14.98
CA PHE A 110 13.85 3.54 -15.80
C PHE A 110 15.00 4.10 -14.93
N VAL A 111 16.21 3.66 -15.22
CA VAL A 111 17.40 4.16 -14.49
C VAL A 111 17.88 5.42 -15.19
N ASP A 112 17.50 6.58 -14.66
CA ASP A 112 18.03 7.89 -15.05
C ASP A 112 19.37 8.19 -14.36
N ASP A 113 20.04 9.24 -14.80
CA ASP A 113 21.35 9.64 -14.24
C ASP A 113 21.30 9.92 -12.74
N ASN A 114 20.19 10.44 -12.25
CA ASN A 114 19.98 10.80 -10.84
C ASN A 114 19.38 9.65 -10.00
N LYS A 115 18.97 8.55 -10.64
CA LYS A 115 18.26 7.43 -9.99
C LYS A 115 17.03 7.87 -9.20
N GLN A 116 16.23 8.77 -9.75
CA GLN A 116 15.04 9.34 -9.10
C GLN A 116 13.72 8.92 -9.74
N SER A 117 13.75 8.33 -10.94
CA SER A 117 12.55 8.04 -11.74
C SER A 117 11.48 7.24 -11.00
N HIS A 118 11.86 6.30 -10.13
CA HIS A 118 10.90 5.55 -9.31
C HIS A 118 10.14 6.43 -8.30
N PHE A 119 10.74 7.53 -7.87
CA PHE A 119 10.06 8.51 -7.01
C PHE A 119 9.11 9.39 -7.82
N ASP A 120 9.51 9.78 -9.02
CA ASP A 120 8.67 10.56 -9.95
C ASP A 120 7.47 9.72 -10.38
N ASP A 121 7.68 8.46 -10.75
CA ASP A 121 6.60 7.49 -11.03
C ASP A 121 5.66 7.33 -9.83
N THR A 122 6.20 7.27 -8.61
CA THR A 122 5.39 7.17 -7.39
C THR A 122 4.52 8.40 -7.18
N ILE A 123 5.07 9.61 -7.35
CA ILE A 123 4.31 10.85 -7.24
C ILE A 123 3.20 10.89 -8.29
N PHE A 124 3.54 10.58 -9.54
CA PHE A 124 2.56 10.52 -10.62
C PHE A 124 1.41 9.55 -10.33
N LEU A 125 1.71 8.31 -9.93
CA LEU A 125 0.69 7.32 -9.57
C LEU A 125 -0.18 7.77 -8.40
N TYR A 126 0.40 8.44 -7.43
CA TYR A 126 -0.34 8.99 -6.30
C TYR A 126 -1.31 10.09 -6.76
N GLU A 127 -0.85 11.05 -7.55
CA GLU A 127 -1.67 12.15 -8.08
C GLU A 127 -2.80 11.62 -8.97
N GLU A 128 -2.51 10.66 -9.85
CA GLU A 128 -3.51 9.96 -10.66
C GLU A 128 -4.54 9.24 -9.79
N SER A 129 -4.10 8.63 -8.68
CA SER A 129 -5.03 7.97 -7.77
C SER A 129 -6.00 8.95 -7.10
N LEU A 130 -5.55 10.14 -6.75
CA LEU A 130 -6.41 11.17 -6.16
C LEU A 130 -7.49 11.66 -7.13
N THR A 131 -7.16 11.69 -8.42
CA THR A 131 -8.05 12.18 -9.48
C THR A 131 -9.04 11.12 -9.94
N ASN A 132 -8.54 9.88 -10.13
CA ASN A 132 -9.30 8.82 -10.78
C ASN A 132 -10.08 7.91 -9.81
N PHE A 133 -9.74 7.91 -8.52
CA PHE A 133 -10.46 7.13 -7.53
C PHE A 133 -11.29 8.05 -6.62
N GLN A 134 -12.60 7.99 -6.79
CA GLN A 134 -13.54 8.71 -5.94
C GLN A 134 -14.31 7.72 -5.07
N ASP A 135 -14.43 8.04 -3.79
CA ASP A 135 -15.32 7.32 -2.89
C ASP A 135 -16.78 7.64 -3.26
N ASN A 136 -17.49 6.67 -3.76
CA ASN A 136 -18.94 6.79 -3.97
C ASN A 136 -19.68 6.32 -2.72
N ILE A 137 -20.41 7.23 -2.08
CA ILE A 137 -21.29 6.87 -0.98
C ILE A 137 -22.58 6.29 -1.60
N LEU A 138 -22.75 4.98 -1.51
CA LEU A 138 -23.94 4.30 -2.00
C LEU A 138 -25.14 4.44 -1.06
N LEU A 139 -24.87 4.41 0.25
CA LEU A 139 -25.87 4.57 1.30
C LEU A 139 -25.30 5.48 2.38
N LYS A 140 -26.06 6.50 2.76
CA LYS A 140 -25.76 7.32 3.93
C LYS A 140 -26.49 6.74 5.14
N GLU A 141 -26.00 7.05 6.34
CA GLU A 141 -26.62 6.60 7.60
C GLU A 141 -28.12 7.03 7.71
N SER A 142 -28.49 8.10 7.01
CA SER A 142 -29.87 8.63 6.95
C SER A 142 -30.71 8.05 5.81
N ASP A 143 -30.14 7.22 4.93
CA ASP A 143 -30.88 6.72 3.78
C ASP A 143 -31.83 5.62 4.20
N TYR A 144 -33.07 5.72 3.73
CA TYR A 144 -34.05 4.67 3.94
C TYR A 144 -33.74 3.48 3.04
N VAL A 145 -33.46 2.33 3.65
CA VAL A 145 -33.39 1.07 2.90
C VAL A 145 -34.79 0.63 2.57
N TYR A 146 -35.18 0.70 1.30
CA TYR A 146 -36.47 0.24 0.86
C TYR A 146 -36.61 -1.27 1.11
N LYS A 147 -37.78 -1.65 1.64
CA LYS A 147 -38.15 -3.04 1.84
C LYS A 147 -38.18 -3.76 0.49
N ILE A 148 -37.31 -4.72 0.29
CA ILE A 148 -37.41 -5.62 -0.85
C ILE A 148 -38.57 -6.56 -0.55
N ILE A 149 -39.69 -6.37 -1.21
CA ILE A 149 -40.83 -7.29 -1.13
C ILE A 149 -40.57 -8.38 -2.17
N ASN A 150 -40.32 -9.60 -1.69
CA ASN A 150 -40.30 -10.75 -2.57
C ASN A 150 -41.74 -10.93 -3.11
N PRO A 151 -42.00 -10.82 -4.42
CA PRO A 151 -43.34 -10.93 -4.99
C PRO A 151 -43.99 -12.31 -4.80
N TYR A 152 -43.21 -13.28 -4.33
CA TYR A 152 -43.68 -14.66 -4.10
C TYR A 152 -43.89 -15.00 -2.62
N GLU A 153 -43.57 -14.10 -1.69
CA GLU A 153 -43.79 -14.29 -0.25
C GLU A 153 -44.69 -13.19 0.30
N THR A 154 -45.82 -13.60 0.90
CA THR A 154 -46.77 -12.68 1.55
C THR A 154 -46.34 -12.25 2.96
N SER A 155 -45.23 -12.77 3.48
CA SER A 155 -44.67 -12.39 4.78
C SER A 155 -43.71 -11.23 4.64
N ALA A 156 -43.99 -10.12 5.29
CA ALA A 156 -43.11 -8.99 5.37
C ALA A 156 -41.88 -9.33 6.18
N ILE A 157 -40.72 -9.41 5.57
CA ILE A 157 -39.44 -9.47 6.27
C ILE A 157 -39.19 -8.07 6.83
N THR A 158 -39.38 -7.89 8.13
CA THR A 158 -38.94 -6.69 8.84
C THR A 158 -37.47 -6.86 9.18
N TYR A 159 -36.62 -6.14 8.50
CA TYR A 159 -35.23 -6.01 8.94
C TYR A 159 -35.20 -5.07 10.14
N ASP A 160 -34.55 -5.53 11.24
CA ASP A 160 -34.38 -4.73 12.43
C ASP A 160 -33.48 -3.53 12.08
N TYR A 161 -33.95 -2.33 12.38
CA TYR A 161 -33.27 -1.06 12.09
C TYR A 161 -31.86 -0.97 12.70
N ASN A 162 -31.54 -1.82 13.65
CA ASN A 162 -30.25 -1.86 14.34
C ASN A 162 -29.14 -2.55 13.56
N ILE A 163 -29.42 -3.25 12.45
CA ILE A 163 -28.40 -3.94 11.64
C ILE A 163 -27.64 -2.97 10.74
N PHE A 164 -28.18 -1.79 10.45
CA PHE A 164 -27.59 -0.82 9.51
C PHE A 164 -26.94 0.43 10.17
N LYS A 165 -26.60 0.37 11.45
CA LYS A 165 -25.72 1.37 12.10
C LYS A 165 -24.25 1.25 11.72
N PHE A 166 -23.93 0.64 10.61
CA PHE A 166 -22.59 0.64 10.06
C PHE A 166 -22.48 1.80 9.09
N GLY A 167 -21.88 2.90 9.50
CA GLY A 167 -21.50 4.04 8.70
C GLY A 167 -21.72 4.01 7.16
N ASN A 168 -21.30 5.00 6.47
CA ASN A 168 -21.44 5.06 5.01
C ASN A 168 -20.81 3.85 4.32
N ILE A 169 -21.55 3.10 3.50
CA ILE A 169 -20.98 2.06 2.66
C ILE A 169 -20.25 2.75 1.51
N ARG A 170 -18.95 2.59 1.46
CA ARG A 170 -18.09 3.11 0.40
C ARG A 170 -17.67 1.96 -0.51
N ILE A 171 -17.88 2.13 -1.80
CA ILE A 171 -17.28 1.26 -2.81
C ILE A 171 -16.18 2.07 -3.47
N SER A 172 -14.93 1.65 -3.28
CA SER A 172 -13.84 2.08 -4.12
C SER A 172 -13.87 1.25 -5.40
N ASN A 173 -13.91 1.90 -6.55
CA ASN A 173 -13.65 1.21 -7.81
C ASN A 173 -12.18 0.85 -7.81
N ASN A 174 -11.84 -0.42 -7.58
CA ASN A 174 -10.49 -0.92 -7.73
C ASN A 174 -10.15 -0.95 -9.23
N VAL A 175 -9.55 0.12 -9.72
CA VAL A 175 -8.94 0.12 -11.05
C VAL A 175 -7.46 -0.21 -10.84
N TYR A 176 -7.04 -1.38 -11.31
CA TYR A 176 -5.63 -1.73 -11.38
C TYR A 176 -5.10 -1.20 -12.69
N LEU A 177 -4.25 -0.17 -12.65
CA LEU A 177 -3.40 0.19 -13.78
C LEU A 177 -2.21 -0.77 -13.77
N LEU A 178 -2.19 -1.67 -14.74
CA LEU A 178 -1.06 -2.57 -15.02
C LEU A 178 -0.02 -1.86 -15.88
#